data_44a051f6dca83aa4714a22c39a4d0782
#
_entry.id   44a051f6dca83aa4714a22c39a4d0782
#
_cell.length_a   1.000
_cell.length_b   1.000
_cell.length_c   1.000
_cell.angle_alpha   90.00
_cell.angle_beta   90.00
_cell.angle_gamma   90.00
#
_symmetry.space_group_name_H-M   'P 1'
#
loop_
_entity.id
_entity.type
_entity.pdbx_description
1 polymer ?
#
loop_
_entity_poly.entity_id
_entity_poly.type
_entity_poly.pdbx_seq_one_letter_code
_entity_poly.pdbx_strand_id
1 'polypeptide(L)'
;MASALPDNPSLPRLRADARDLQRRARAGDTDAHAFISRHHPRPEAALQRAGGCALHDAHLAVARRYGFPGWPDLVHYLETARTSSVDPSAVDETSLEAADRFCALAVLTYTDDDAPPRWAQAADILAGVRTVPDEHVWAAAAAADAEAVCRHLRSDAAAARRTGGPLRWTPLMYLCYSRVPVQRSVDEILTVATVLLDAGADPNAGYLWRGMAPPFTALTGVFGEGERGPRRQPRHRYVTELATLLLNRGAHPVDQQALYNRMFRPDDTHLEVLFDHGLATAGPSPWERRLGVAIPGREQMWRQQVQWAAEHGFTDRLALLERHGIDVSGVEVVDNDVPDDPNGRDESGATPLHHAAWSGDLALIERLLAAGADPSAVDGRFGTTPQQWAQHAYQEEAVELLTRRSAR
;
A
#
# COMPACT_ATOMS: atom_id res chain seq x y z
N MET A 1 -9.74 -10.00 -19.45
CA MET A 1 -8.92 -9.41 -18.35
C MET A 1 -7.44 -9.67 -18.64
N ALA A 2 -6.56 -8.70 -18.38
CA ALA A 2 -5.11 -8.90 -18.45
C ALA A 2 -4.68 -9.87 -17.34
N SER A 3 -3.66 -10.69 -17.63
CA SER A 3 -3.05 -11.55 -16.60
C SER A 3 -2.05 -10.74 -15.80
N ALA A 4 -1.92 -10.99 -14.50
CA ALA A 4 -0.83 -10.43 -13.71
C ALA A 4 0.54 -10.93 -14.24
N LEU A 5 1.56 -10.07 -14.14
CA LEU A 5 2.93 -10.51 -14.36
C LEU A 5 3.30 -11.55 -13.29
N PRO A 6 4.13 -12.55 -13.63
CA PRO A 6 4.65 -13.46 -12.62
C PRO A 6 5.55 -12.71 -11.62
N ASP A 7 5.70 -13.24 -10.43
CA ASP A 7 6.67 -12.75 -9.44
C ASP A 7 8.07 -12.69 -10.07
N ASN A 8 8.78 -11.58 -9.84
CA ASN A 8 10.11 -11.33 -10.41
C ASN A 8 10.16 -11.52 -11.94
N PRO A 9 9.37 -10.76 -12.71
CA PRO A 9 9.28 -10.93 -14.16
C PRO A 9 10.64 -10.71 -14.82
N SER A 10 11.05 -11.69 -15.65
CA SER A 10 12.36 -11.70 -16.31
C SER A 10 12.23 -11.36 -17.79
N LEU A 11 12.84 -10.27 -18.24
CA LEU A 11 12.87 -9.90 -19.67
C LEU A 11 13.46 -11.01 -20.56
N PRO A 12 14.58 -11.70 -20.21
CA PRO A 12 15.06 -12.83 -20.97
C PRO A 12 14.02 -13.96 -21.14
N ARG A 13 13.27 -14.28 -20.07
CA ARG A 13 12.21 -15.28 -20.12
C ARG A 13 11.07 -14.86 -21.03
N LEU A 14 10.57 -13.64 -20.88
CA LEU A 14 9.50 -13.13 -21.74
C LEU A 14 9.89 -13.04 -23.22
N ARG A 15 11.18 -12.75 -23.52
CA ARG A 15 11.73 -12.85 -24.88
C ARG A 15 11.75 -14.28 -25.40
N ALA A 16 12.06 -15.24 -24.56
CA ALA A 16 12.02 -16.66 -24.91
C ALA A 16 10.58 -17.11 -25.17
N ASP A 17 9.63 -16.73 -24.32
CA ASP A 17 8.19 -17.01 -24.48
C ASP A 17 7.66 -16.46 -25.81
N ALA A 18 8.03 -15.23 -26.18
CA ALA A 18 7.62 -14.62 -27.43
C ALA A 18 8.21 -15.33 -28.68
N ARG A 19 9.49 -15.81 -28.58
CA ARG A 19 10.09 -16.60 -29.66
C ARG A 19 9.44 -17.97 -29.79
N ASP A 20 9.11 -18.60 -28.66
CA ASP A 20 8.39 -19.86 -28.65
C ASP A 20 6.98 -19.71 -29.26
N LEU A 21 6.24 -18.68 -28.83
CA LEU A 21 4.93 -18.35 -29.40
C LEU A 21 5.01 -18.15 -30.92
N GLN A 22 6.00 -17.38 -31.40
CA GLN A 22 6.23 -17.20 -32.83
C GLN A 22 6.46 -18.52 -33.57
N ARG A 23 7.35 -19.37 -33.04
CA ARG A 23 7.69 -20.67 -33.62
C ARG A 23 6.46 -21.58 -33.73
N ARG A 24 5.70 -21.69 -32.63
CA ARG A 24 4.48 -22.50 -32.56
C ARG A 24 3.40 -21.95 -33.51
N ALA A 25 3.21 -20.65 -33.54
CA ALA A 25 2.23 -20.04 -34.46
C ALA A 25 2.59 -20.31 -35.92
N ARG A 26 3.89 -20.25 -36.29
CA ARG A 26 4.35 -20.61 -37.66
C ARG A 26 4.17 -22.08 -37.98
N ALA A 27 4.19 -22.95 -36.98
CA ALA A 27 3.94 -24.40 -37.13
C ALA A 27 2.44 -24.74 -37.19
N GLY A 28 1.55 -23.75 -37.08
CA GLY A 28 0.09 -23.98 -37.13
C GLY A 28 -0.49 -24.48 -35.80
N ASP A 29 0.21 -24.31 -34.68
CA ASP A 29 -0.24 -24.71 -33.34
C ASP A 29 -1.51 -23.95 -32.97
N THR A 30 -2.57 -24.70 -32.66
CA THR A 30 -3.90 -24.15 -32.36
C THR A 30 -3.91 -23.25 -31.12
N ASP A 31 -3.16 -23.61 -30.07
CA ASP A 31 -3.11 -22.83 -28.83
C ASP A 31 -2.34 -21.52 -29.04
N ALA A 32 -1.26 -21.56 -29.83
CA ALA A 32 -0.53 -20.34 -30.20
C ALA A 32 -1.39 -19.39 -31.05
N HIS A 33 -2.17 -19.93 -31.98
CA HIS A 33 -3.13 -19.15 -32.77
C HIS A 33 -4.22 -18.56 -31.86
N ALA A 34 -4.80 -19.32 -30.95
CA ALA A 34 -5.79 -18.86 -30.00
C ALA A 34 -5.22 -17.78 -29.08
N PHE A 35 -3.97 -17.91 -28.63
CA PHE A 35 -3.28 -16.90 -27.82
C PHE A 35 -3.13 -15.58 -28.60
N ILE A 36 -2.64 -15.62 -29.84
CA ILE A 36 -2.50 -14.42 -30.69
C ILE A 36 -3.87 -13.81 -30.96
N SER A 37 -4.89 -14.62 -31.26
CA SER A 37 -6.26 -14.16 -31.49
C SER A 37 -6.85 -13.40 -30.30
N ARG A 38 -6.52 -13.82 -29.08
CA ARG A 38 -7.00 -13.19 -27.84
C ARG A 38 -6.27 -11.89 -27.49
N HIS A 39 -4.97 -11.81 -27.78
CA HIS A 39 -4.12 -10.73 -27.26
C HIS A 39 -3.56 -9.78 -28.34
N HIS A 40 -3.63 -10.12 -29.62
CA HIS A 40 -3.16 -9.24 -30.68
C HIS A 40 -4.30 -8.36 -31.24
N PRO A 41 -4.11 -7.03 -31.46
CA PRO A 41 -5.18 -6.13 -31.91
C PRO A 41 -5.64 -6.39 -33.34
N ARG A 42 -4.80 -7.06 -34.14
CA ARG A 42 -5.07 -7.44 -35.56
C ARG A 42 -4.58 -8.88 -35.76
N PRO A 43 -5.25 -9.88 -35.19
CA PRO A 43 -4.76 -11.25 -35.16
C PRO A 43 -4.70 -11.88 -36.56
N GLU A 44 -5.70 -11.63 -37.41
CA GLU A 44 -5.73 -12.15 -38.76
C GLU A 44 -4.51 -11.69 -39.59
N ALA A 45 -4.20 -10.39 -39.55
CA ALA A 45 -3.04 -9.84 -40.22
C ALA A 45 -1.71 -10.40 -39.68
N ALA A 46 -1.64 -10.72 -38.40
CA ALA A 46 -0.47 -11.33 -37.77
C ALA A 46 -0.28 -12.80 -38.16
N LEU A 47 -1.38 -13.57 -38.25
CA LEU A 47 -1.34 -15.01 -38.53
C LEU A 47 -1.29 -15.32 -40.05
N GLN A 48 -1.94 -14.50 -40.89
CA GLN A 48 -2.00 -14.71 -42.35
C GLN A 48 -0.86 -14.02 -43.12
N ARG A 49 0.10 -13.41 -42.45
CA ARG A 49 1.26 -12.78 -43.08
C ARG A 49 2.07 -13.76 -43.89
N ALA A 50 2.54 -13.33 -45.06
CA ALA A 50 3.51 -14.11 -45.83
C ALA A 50 4.76 -14.39 -45.01
N GLY A 51 5.08 -15.66 -44.79
CA GLY A 51 6.14 -16.10 -43.86
C GLY A 51 5.69 -16.33 -42.39
N GLY A 52 4.39 -16.24 -42.13
CA GLY A 52 3.77 -16.52 -40.82
C GLY A 52 3.95 -15.42 -39.79
N CYS A 53 3.58 -15.69 -38.55
CA CYS A 53 3.65 -14.73 -37.44
C CYS A 53 5.07 -14.16 -37.30
N ALA A 54 5.18 -12.83 -37.31
CA ALA A 54 6.46 -12.16 -37.08
C ALA A 54 6.78 -12.05 -35.57
N LEU A 55 8.06 -11.90 -35.24
CA LEU A 55 8.48 -11.81 -33.83
C LEU A 55 7.88 -10.59 -33.11
N HIS A 56 7.70 -9.47 -33.82
CA HIS A 56 7.08 -8.29 -33.23
C HIS A 56 5.59 -8.50 -32.93
N ASP A 57 4.88 -9.33 -33.71
CA ASP A 57 3.48 -9.69 -33.45
C ASP A 57 3.40 -10.57 -32.17
N ALA A 58 4.33 -11.52 -32.02
CA ALA A 58 4.42 -12.34 -30.82
C ALA A 58 4.80 -11.51 -29.57
N HIS A 59 5.76 -10.56 -29.70
CA HIS A 59 6.09 -9.61 -28.64
C HIS A 59 4.87 -8.79 -28.22
N LEU A 60 4.11 -8.27 -29.20
CA LEU A 60 2.91 -7.48 -28.94
C LEU A 60 1.84 -8.30 -28.22
N ALA A 61 1.59 -9.54 -28.66
CA ALA A 61 0.64 -10.43 -28.03
C ALA A 61 1.04 -10.77 -26.56
N VAL A 62 2.32 -11.02 -26.31
CA VAL A 62 2.85 -11.25 -24.96
C VAL A 62 2.70 -10.01 -24.09
N ALA A 63 3.05 -8.81 -24.58
CA ALA A 63 2.90 -7.57 -23.83
C ALA A 63 1.43 -7.31 -23.44
N ARG A 64 0.51 -7.49 -24.40
CA ARG A 64 -0.93 -7.28 -24.20
C ARG A 64 -1.57 -8.31 -23.26
N ARG A 65 -1.07 -9.53 -23.21
CA ARG A 65 -1.47 -10.51 -22.19
C ARG A 65 -1.36 -9.93 -20.78
N TYR A 66 -0.30 -9.16 -20.53
CA TYR A 66 -0.01 -8.53 -19.25
C TYR A 66 -0.54 -7.08 -19.12
N GLY A 67 -1.41 -6.64 -20.06
CA GLY A 67 -2.05 -5.32 -20.00
C GLY A 67 -1.24 -4.16 -20.61
N PHE A 68 -0.04 -4.42 -21.12
CA PHE A 68 0.77 -3.37 -21.73
C PHE A 68 0.35 -3.11 -23.19
N PRO A 69 0.27 -1.83 -23.63
CA PRO A 69 -0.10 -1.49 -25.02
C PRO A 69 0.86 -2.08 -26.05
N GLY A 70 2.15 -2.17 -25.69
CA GLY A 70 3.19 -2.68 -26.57
C GLY A 70 4.39 -3.27 -25.82
N TRP A 71 5.28 -3.91 -26.58
CA TRP A 71 6.51 -4.50 -26.06
C TRP A 71 7.48 -3.46 -25.45
N PRO A 72 7.67 -2.26 -26.02
CA PRO A 72 8.50 -1.23 -25.41
C PRO A 72 8.03 -0.83 -24.00
N ASP A 73 6.70 -0.71 -23.80
CA ASP A 73 6.13 -0.35 -22.50
C ASP A 73 6.42 -1.42 -21.44
N LEU A 74 6.25 -2.70 -21.81
CA LEU A 74 6.60 -3.84 -20.96
C LEU A 74 8.10 -3.84 -20.61
N VAL A 75 8.98 -3.60 -21.58
CA VAL A 75 10.44 -3.55 -21.34
C VAL A 75 10.79 -2.41 -20.39
N HIS A 76 10.25 -1.21 -20.63
CA HIS A 76 10.48 -0.05 -19.76
C HIS A 76 10.04 -0.33 -18.31
N TYR A 77 8.86 -0.92 -18.12
CA TYR A 77 8.40 -1.34 -16.81
C TYR A 77 9.37 -2.33 -16.14
N LEU A 78 9.80 -3.37 -16.86
CA LEU A 78 10.70 -4.38 -16.33
C LEU A 78 12.08 -3.81 -15.94
N GLU A 79 12.59 -2.83 -16.68
CA GLU A 79 13.84 -2.13 -16.35
C GLU A 79 13.67 -1.30 -15.07
N THR A 80 12.56 -0.59 -14.94
CA THR A 80 12.21 0.17 -13.72
C THR A 80 12.03 -0.79 -12.54
N ALA A 81 11.28 -1.87 -12.72
CA ALA A 81 11.04 -2.88 -11.69
C ALA A 81 12.36 -3.51 -11.21
N ARG A 82 13.29 -3.83 -12.10
CA ARG A 82 14.60 -4.42 -11.77
C ARG A 82 15.42 -3.54 -10.80
N THR A 83 15.32 -2.23 -10.91
CA THR A 83 16.08 -1.29 -10.07
C THR A 83 15.34 -0.84 -8.81
N SER A 84 14.00 -0.91 -8.83
CA SER A 84 13.14 -0.40 -7.77
C SER A 84 12.42 -1.50 -6.98
N SER A 85 12.53 -2.77 -7.40
CA SER A 85 11.90 -3.89 -6.70
C SER A 85 12.64 -4.23 -5.42
N VAL A 86 11.87 -4.42 -4.35
CA VAL A 86 12.33 -4.97 -3.07
C VAL A 86 11.34 -6.05 -2.66
N ASP A 87 11.87 -7.19 -2.20
CA ASP A 87 11.10 -8.21 -1.50
C ASP A 87 11.46 -8.18 -0.02
N PRO A 88 10.66 -7.53 0.84
CA PRO A 88 10.97 -7.46 2.26
C PRO A 88 10.97 -8.84 2.94
N SER A 89 10.20 -9.80 2.43
CA SER A 89 10.14 -11.15 3.01
C SER A 89 11.38 -12.01 2.70
N ALA A 90 12.23 -11.57 1.77
CA ALA A 90 13.47 -12.26 1.45
C ALA A 90 14.64 -11.90 2.40
N VAL A 91 14.40 -10.98 3.35
CA VAL A 91 15.42 -10.57 4.32
C VAL A 91 15.51 -11.60 5.43
N ASP A 92 16.66 -12.29 5.54
CA ASP A 92 16.94 -13.15 6.68
C ASP A 92 17.45 -12.31 7.87
N GLU A 93 16.53 -11.90 8.72
CA GLU A 93 16.79 -11.04 9.90
C GLU A 93 17.76 -11.69 10.90
N THR A 94 17.87 -13.03 10.89
CA THR A 94 18.73 -13.77 11.85
C THR A 94 20.21 -13.71 11.51
N SER A 95 20.54 -13.47 10.24
CA SER A 95 21.91 -13.36 9.74
C SER A 95 22.50 -11.95 9.78
N LEU A 96 21.68 -10.94 10.15
CA LEU A 96 22.08 -9.53 10.11
C LEU A 96 22.79 -9.09 11.38
N GLU A 97 23.76 -8.18 11.22
CA GLU A 97 24.38 -7.42 12.31
C GLU A 97 23.34 -6.52 13.00
N ALA A 98 23.64 -6.08 14.22
CA ALA A 98 22.67 -5.43 15.10
C ALA A 98 21.95 -4.23 14.47
N ALA A 99 22.67 -3.35 13.76
CA ALA A 99 22.09 -2.17 13.14
C ALA A 99 21.19 -2.50 11.93
N ASP A 100 21.61 -3.43 11.07
CA ASP A 100 20.79 -3.89 9.95
C ASP A 100 19.58 -4.70 10.44
N ARG A 101 19.77 -5.54 11.46
CA ARG A 101 18.67 -6.27 12.08
C ARG A 101 17.64 -5.33 12.71
N PHE A 102 18.11 -4.29 13.40
CA PHE A 102 17.24 -3.22 13.88
C PHE A 102 16.45 -2.59 12.74
N CYS A 103 17.12 -2.18 11.65
CA CYS A 103 16.45 -1.61 10.47
C CYS A 103 15.38 -2.53 9.88
N ALA A 104 15.68 -3.83 9.76
CA ALA A 104 14.74 -4.81 9.24
C ALA A 104 13.49 -4.93 10.13
N LEU A 105 13.70 -5.04 11.44
CA LEU A 105 12.62 -5.21 12.42
C LEU A 105 11.84 -3.93 12.72
N ALA A 106 12.45 -2.76 12.53
CA ALA A 106 11.86 -1.48 12.90
C ALA A 106 10.70 -1.04 12.02
N VAL A 107 10.64 -1.50 10.78
CA VAL A 107 9.79 -0.92 9.74
C VAL A 107 8.60 -1.81 9.38
N LEU A 108 7.53 -1.16 8.94
CA LEU A 108 6.38 -1.79 8.29
C LEU A 108 6.81 -2.32 6.92
N THR A 109 6.62 -3.61 6.67
CA THR A 109 7.09 -4.31 5.45
C THR A 109 5.96 -4.80 4.56
N TYR A 110 4.72 -4.75 5.04
CA TYR A 110 3.54 -5.31 4.38
C TYR A 110 3.66 -6.83 4.13
N THR A 111 4.40 -7.51 5.03
CA THR A 111 4.49 -8.97 5.06
C THR A 111 3.62 -9.57 6.16
N ASP A 112 3.55 -10.89 6.22
CA ASP A 112 2.81 -11.61 7.25
C ASP A 112 3.42 -11.47 8.65
N ASP A 113 4.69 -11.04 8.72
CA ASP A 113 5.43 -10.90 9.97
C ASP A 113 5.19 -9.56 10.67
N ASP A 114 4.56 -8.60 9.98
CA ASP A 114 4.22 -7.31 10.58
C ASP A 114 3.28 -7.48 11.78
N ALA A 115 3.79 -7.13 12.95
CA ALA A 115 3.05 -7.21 14.21
C ALA A 115 3.79 -6.46 15.33
N PRO A 116 3.08 -6.01 16.41
CA PRO A 116 3.69 -5.31 17.53
C PRO A 116 4.91 -6.02 18.16
N PRO A 117 4.94 -7.37 18.31
CA PRO A 117 6.10 -8.05 18.87
C PRO A 117 7.38 -7.89 18.03
N ARG A 118 7.25 -7.75 16.68
CA ARG A 118 8.39 -7.52 15.79
C ARG A 118 9.02 -6.16 16.05
N TRP A 119 8.22 -5.12 16.15
CA TRP A 119 8.71 -3.75 16.45
C TRP A 119 9.21 -3.61 17.88
N ALA A 120 8.66 -4.39 18.85
CA ALA A 120 9.19 -4.47 20.19
C ALA A 120 10.61 -5.05 20.22
N GLN A 121 10.88 -6.09 19.41
CA GLN A 121 12.26 -6.62 19.28
C GLN A 121 13.23 -5.56 18.72
N ALA A 122 12.78 -4.70 17.79
CA ALA A 122 13.60 -3.58 17.34
C ALA A 122 13.91 -2.61 18.49
N ALA A 123 12.94 -2.30 19.34
CA ALA A 123 13.14 -1.46 20.50
C ALA A 123 14.13 -2.09 21.49
N ASP A 124 14.06 -3.40 21.72
CA ASP A 124 14.98 -4.13 22.59
C ASP A 124 16.44 -4.07 22.07
N ILE A 125 16.64 -4.21 20.74
CA ILE A 125 17.95 -4.04 20.13
C ILE A 125 18.48 -2.62 20.36
N LEU A 126 17.64 -1.60 20.10
CA LEU A 126 18.03 -0.20 20.30
C LEU A 126 18.38 0.13 21.76
N ALA A 127 17.66 -0.46 22.71
CA ALA A 127 17.92 -0.30 24.13
C ALA A 127 19.19 -1.03 24.59
N GLY A 128 19.44 -2.22 24.04
CA GLY A 128 20.61 -3.06 24.39
C GLY A 128 21.92 -2.64 23.73
N VAL A 129 21.85 -2.07 22.53
CA VAL A 129 23.04 -1.67 21.72
C VAL A 129 22.92 -0.19 21.37
N ARG A 130 23.42 0.67 22.26
CA ARG A 130 23.28 2.14 22.10
C ARG A 130 23.98 2.72 20.87
N THR A 131 24.91 2.00 20.27
CA THR A 131 25.66 2.42 19.08
C THR A 131 24.92 2.16 17.77
N VAL A 132 23.77 1.49 17.79
CA VAL A 132 22.98 1.17 16.58
C VAL A 132 22.76 2.39 15.67
N PRO A 133 22.35 3.58 16.15
CA PRO A 133 22.21 4.75 15.30
C PRO A 133 23.54 5.31 14.77
N ASP A 134 24.67 4.97 15.40
CA ASP A 134 26.00 5.45 14.98
C ASP A 134 26.63 4.62 13.84
N GLU A 135 26.14 3.40 13.62
CA GLU A 135 26.69 2.49 12.61
C GLU A 135 26.44 3.02 11.18
N HIS A 136 25.24 3.48 10.91
CA HIS A 136 24.90 4.04 9.61
C HIS A 136 23.60 4.87 9.64
N VAL A 137 23.46 5.76 8.65
CA VAL A 137 22.35 6.73 8.54
C VAL A 137 20.96 6.09 8.47
N TRP A 138 20.83 4.87 7.96
CA TRP A 138 19.55 4.16 7.87
C TRP A 138 19.04 3.75 9.26
N ALA A 139 19.91 3.25 10.12
CA ALA A 139 19.56 2.94 11.51
C ALA A 139 19.28 4.22 12.31
N ALA A 140 20.06 5.27 12.11
CA ALA A 140 19.79 6.58 12.73
C ALA A 140 18.40 7.11 12.34
N ALA A 141 18.02 7.01 11.06
CA ALA A 141 16.73 7.44 10.57
C ALA A 141 15.57 6.57 11.10
N ALA A 142 15.72 5.24 11.09
CA ALA A 142 14.73 4.31 11.64
C ALA A 142 14.49 4.52 13.15
N ALA A 143 15.54 4.89 13.91
CA ALA A 143 15.49 5.22 15.32
C ALA A 143 15.00 6.64 15.60
N ALA A 144 14.80 7.45 14.56
CA ALA A 144 14.52 8.88 14.63
C ALA A 144 15.53 9.63 15.52
N ASP A 145 16.80 9.30 15.38
CA ASP A 145 17.90 9.96 16.11
C ASP A 145 18.48 11.11 15.27
N ALA A 146 17.99 12.33 15.53
CA ALA A 146 18.38 13.52 14.79
C ALA A 146 19.88 13.83 14.91
N GLU A 147 20.47 13.59 16.09
CA GLU A 147 21.90 13.86 16.31
C GLU A 147 22.76 12.89 15.50
N ALA A 148 22.45 11.60 15.51
CA ALA A 148 23.14 10.59 14.71
C ALA A 148 22.99 10.87 13.21
N VAL A 149 21.77 11.18 12.73
CA VAL A 149 21.55 11.59 11.32
C VAL A 149 22.41 12.78 10.96
N CYS A 150 22.46 13.83 11.79
CA CYS A 150 23.32 14.98 11.53
C CYS A 150 24.80 14.63 11.50
N ARG A 151 25.27 13.71 12.35
CA ARG A 151 26.68 13.24 12.33
C ARG A 151 27.00 12.54 11.01
N HIS A 152 26.15 11.61 10.57
CA HIS A 152 26.33 10.91 9.30
C HIS A 152 26.33 11.86 8.09
N LEU A 153 25.40 12.82 8.05
CA LEU A 153 25.30 13.77 6.94
C LEU A 153 26.44 14.80 6.91
N ARG A 154 27.01 15.16 8.07
CA ARG A 154 28.23 15.98 8.12
C ARG A 154 29.43 15.23 7.54
N SER A 155 29.50 13.93 7.73
CA SER A 155 30.55 13.09 7.15
C SER A 155 30.33 12.85 5.66
N ASP A 156 29.09 12.64 5.24
CA ASP A 156 28.71 12.38 3.85
C ASP A 156 27.26 12.85 3.58
N ALA A 157 27.12 14.07 3.07
CA ALA A 157 25.82 14.65 2.72
C ALA A 157 25.05 13.82 1.66
N ALA A 158 25.75 13.05 0.81
CA ALA A 158 25.10 12.20 -0.18
C ALA A 158 24.37 10.99 0.44
N ALA A 159 24.65 10.67 1.72
CA ALA A 159 24.02 9.59 2.43
C ALA A 159 22.48 9.77 2.54
N ALA A 160 21.97 11.01 2.55
CA ALA A 160 20.52 11.29 2.54
C ALA A 160 19.78 10.68 1.34
N ARG A 161 20.47 10.52 0.21
CA ARG A 161 19.90 10.02 -1.06
C ARG A 161 20.28 8.57 -1.36
N ARG A 162 21.22 8.01 -0.60
CA ARG A 162 21.73 6.68 -0.86
C ARG A 162 20.78 5.61 -0.36
N THR A 163 20.52 4.63 -1.19
CA THR A 163 19.82 3.41 -0.78
C THR A 163 20.78 2.47 -0.06
N GLY A 164 20.31 1.82 1.01
CA GLY A 164 21.11 0.88 1.79
C GLY A 164 20.31 0.25 2.94
N GLY A 165 21.05 -0.36 3.85
CA GLY A 165 20.44 -1.21 4.86
C GLY A 165 19.81 -2.47 4.26
N PRO A 166 19.18 -3.32 5.06
CA PRO A 166 18.67 -4.63 4.63
C PRO A 166 17.61 -4.56 3.53
N LEU A 167 16.81 -3.48 3.50
CA LEU A 167 15.75 -3.27 2.50
C LEU A 167 16.20 -2.42 1.32
N ARG A 168 17.45 -1.96 1.30
CA ARG A 168 17.98 -1.09 0.24
C ARG A 168 17.14 0.18 0.03
N TRP A 169 16.59 0.73 1.11
CA TRP A 169 15.82 1.97 1.10
C TRP A 169 16.69 3.20 1.37
N THR A 170 16.14 4.38 1.07
CA THR A 170 16.73 5.64 1.53
C THR A 170 16.48 5.86 3.02
N PRO A 171 17.29 6.69 3.73
CA PRO A 171 17.04 6.97 5.15
C PRO A 171 15.65 7.52 5.43
N LEU A 172 15.12 8.37 4.55
CA LEU A 172 13.76 8.92 4.67
C LEU A 172 12.69 7.81 4.67
N MET A 173 12.86 6.79 3.84
CA MET A 173 11.96 5.63 3.83
C MET A 173 11.98 4.89 5.17
N TYR A 174 13.16 4.65 5.74
CA TYR A 174 13.26 4.00 7.06
C TYR A 174 12.54 4.80 8.16
N LEU A 175 12.65 6.14 8.13
CA LEU A 175 11.90 6.99 9.06
C LEU A 175 10.38 6.84 8.87
N CYS A 176 9.90 6.98 7.63
CA CYS A 176 8.47 6.97 7.31
C CYS A 176 7.79 5.62 7.61
N TYR A 177 8.53 4.53 7.48
CA TYR A 177 8.04 3.18 7.73
C TYR A 177 8.31 2.70 9.16
N SER A 178 9.08 3.43 9.99
CA SER A 178 9.39 3.01 11.36
C SER A 178 8.15 2.89 12.23
N ARG A 179 8.07 1.78 12.97
CA ARG A 179 7.00 1.46 13.92
C ARG A 179 7.55 1.13 15.30
N VAL A 180 8.80 1.49 15.54
CA VAL A 180 9.48 1.21 16.83
C VAL A 180 8.74 1.93 17.97
N PRO A 181 8.33 1.24 19.02
CA PRO A 181 7.58 1.84 20.12
C PRO A 181 8.48 2.62 21.12
N VAL A 182 9.35 3.48 20.57
CA VAL A 182 10.20 4.37 21.38
C VAL A 182 9.53 5.73 21.60
N GLN A 183 9.81 6.36 22.75
CA GLN A 183 9.31 7.68 23.08
C GLN A 183 10.11 8.74 22.31
N ARG A 184 9.63 9.10 21.13
CA ARG A 184 10.12 10.25 20.34
C ARG A 184 9.00 11.27 20.24
N SER A 185 9.34 12.53 20.39
CA SER A 185 8.39 13.63 20.20
C SER A 185 8.14 13.86 18.70
N VAL A 186 7.07 14.57 18.40
CA VAL A 186 6.79 15.02 17.02
C VAL A 186 7.95 15.85 16.49
N ASP A 187 8.52 16.75 17.29
CA ASP A 187 9.63 17.62 16.89
C ASP A 187 10.89 16.84 16.53
N GLU A 188 11.23 15.76 17.25
CA GLU A 188 12.35 14.89 16.93
C GLU A 188 12.14 14.22 15.56
N ILE A 189 10.96 13.67 15.30
CA ILE A 189 10.62 13.02 14.03
C ILE A 189 10.69 14.03 12.87
N LEU A 190 10.06 15.21 13.03
CA LEU A 190 10.05 16.25 12.01
C LEU A 190 11.45 16.82 11.78
N THR A 191 12.29 16.91 12.82
CA THR A 191 13.69 17.32 12.70
C THR A 191 14.47 16.35 11.81
N VAL A 192 14.35 15.04 12.04
CA VAL A 192 15.02 14.02 11.20
C VAL A 192 14.56 14.13 9.76
N ALA A 193 13.25 14.19 9.53
CA ALA A 193 12.70 14.34 8.17
C ALA A 193 13.23 15.61 7.49
N THR A 194 13.21 16.75 8.21
CA THR A 194 13.67 18.04 7.69
C THR A 194 15.14 18.01 7.32
N VAL A 195 16.00 17.49 8.19
CA VAL A 195 17.46 17.39 7.95
C VAL A 195 17.75 16.50 6.74
N LEU A 196 17.04 15.37 6.59
CA LEU A 196 17.19 14.49 5.42
C LEU A 196 16.73 15.19 4.13
N LEU A 197 15.58 15.89 4.16
CA LEU A 197 15.06 16.61 3.00
C LEU A 197 15.94 17.79 2.61
N ASP A 198 16.47 18.55 3.58
CA ASP A 198 17.42 19.65 3.35
C ASP A 198 18.74 19.15 2.75
N ALA A 199 19.16 17.92 3.08
CA ALA A 199 20.30 17.25 2.46
C ALA A 199 19.96 16.62 1.09
N GLY A 200 18.74 16.82 0.57
CA GLY A 200 18.29 16.41 -0.75
C GLY A 200 17.72 15.02 -0.84
N ALA A 201 17.20 14.45 0.27
CA ALA A 201 16.39 13.25 0.20
C ALA A 201 15.16 13.49 -0.69
N ASP A 202 14.83 12.51 -1.53
CA ASP A 202 13.66 12.58 -2.40
C ASP A 202 12.37 12.30 -1.59
N PRO A 203 11.45 13.27 -1.45
CA PRO A 203 10.19 13.06 -0.76
C PRO A 203 9.25 12.07 -1.49
N ASN A 204 9.53 11.79 -2.78
CA ASN A 204 8.85 10.79 -3.59
C ASN A 204 9.60 9.45 -3.65
N ALA A 205 10.59 9.24 -2.77
CA ALA A 205 11.27 7.97 -2.68
C ALA A 205 10.27 6.83 -2.46
N GLY A 206 10.54 5.66 -3.05
CA GLY A 206 9.66 4.51 -2.96
C GLY A 206 10.26 3.28 -3.62
N TYR A 207 9.54 2.17 -3.53
CA TYR A 207 9.94 0.89 -4.11
C TYR A 207 8.71 0.15 -4.65
N LEU A 208 8.96 -0.85 -5.49
CA LEU A 208 7.94 -1.79 -5.96
C LEU A 208 8.02 -3.05 -5.09
N TRP A 209 6.97 -3.34 -4.35
CA TRP A 209 6.87 -4.52 -3.52
C TRP A 209 6.83 -5.76 -4.42
N ARG A 210 7.90 -6.59 -4.41
CA ARG A 210 8.10 -7.71 -5.34
C ARG A 210 7.91 -7.35 -6.83
N GLY A 211 8.25 -6.12 -7.19
CA GLY A 211 8.11 -5.64 -8.57
C GLY A 211 6.69 -5.28 -8.99
N MET A 212 5.71 -5.25 -8.10
CA MET A 212 4.32 -4.91 -8.39
C MET A 212 4.06 -3.41 -8.28
N ALA A 213 3.26 -2.86 -9.20
CA ALA A 213 2.71 -1.52 -9.13
C ALA A 213 1.32 -1.56 -8.42
N PRO A 214 0.93 -0.48 -7.74
CA PRO A 214 1.60 0.79 -7.55
C PRO A 214 2.78 0.75 -6.57
N PRO A 215 3.66 1.77 -6.57
CA PRO A 215 4.82 1.81 -5.69
C PRO A 215 4.44 2.13 -4.25
N PHE A 216 5.19 1.59 -3.31
CA PHE A 216 5.17 1.95 -1.90
C PHE A 216 6.12 3.13 -1.68
N THR A 217 5.58 4.33 -1.46
CA THR A 217 6.37 5.56 -1.30
C THR A 217 6.57 5.94 0.17
N ALA A 218 7.28 7.05 0.43
CA ALA A 218 7.39 7.62 1.77
C ALA A 218 6.02 7.95 2.36
N LEU A 219 5.08 8.52 1.59
CA LEU A 219 3.71 8.80 2.04
C LEU A 219 2.94 7.51 2.35
N THR A 220 3.08 6.45 1.52
CA THR A 220 2.50 5.13 1.83
C THR A 220 2.96 4.65 3.20
N GLY A 221 4.26 4.80 3.51
CA GLY A 221 4.82 4.43 4.81
C GLY A 221 4.22 5.23 5.96
N VAL A 222 4.06 6.53 5.80
CA VAL A 222 3.48 7.42 6.81
C VAL A 222 2.01 7.08 7.07
N PHE A 223 1.21 6.95 6.01
CA PHE A 223 -0.21 6.65 6.15
C PHE A 223 -0.48 5.23 6.66
N GLY A 224 0.39 4.27 6.35
CA GLY A 224 0.21 2.90 6.81
C GLY A 224 -1.10 2.27 6.37
N GLU A 225 -1.60 1.40 7.21
CA GLU A 225 -2.82 0.61 7.03
C GLU A 225 -2.80 -0.29 5.78
N GLY A 226 -3.91 -0.92 5.47
CA GLY A 226 -4.06 -1.89 4.40
C GLY A 226 -5.03 -3.00 4.83
N GLU A 227 -5.08 -4.07 4.04
CA GLU A 227 -6.04 -5.17 4.21
C GLU A 227 -5.93 -5.91 5.55
N ARG A 228 -4.76 -5.86 6.22
CA ARG A 228 -4.51 -6.61 7.47
C ARG A 228 -4.83 -5.83 8.73
N GLY A 229 -5.39 -4.63 8.57
CA GLY A 229 -5.86 -3.79 9.66
C GLY A 229 -4.77 -3.07 10.45
N PRO A 230 -5.17 -2.17 11.36
CA PRO A 230 -4.28 -1.20 11.99
C PRO A 230 -3.27 -1.83 12.95
N ARG A 231 -3.54 -3.00 13.53
CA ARG A 231 -2.60 -3.67 14.42
C ARG A 231 -1.38 -4.23 13.68
N ARG A 232 -1.61 -4.79 12.48
CA ARG A 232 -0.53 -5.34 11.66
C ARG A 232 0.11 -4.31 10.74
N GLN A 233 -0.65 -3.29 10.39
CA GLN A 233 -0.23 -2.25 9.46
C GLN A 233 -0.56 -0.86 10.04
N PRO A 234 -0.05 -0.52 11.25
CA PRO A 234 -0.38 0.75 11.89
C PRO A 234 0.10 1.94 11.07
N ARG A 235 -0.58 3.08 11.25
CA ARG A 235 -0.09 4.38 10.78
C ARG A 235 1.21 4.74 11.48
N HIS A 236 1.96 5.66 10.89
CA HIS A 236 3.02 6.32 11.64
C HIS A 236 2.41 7.13 12.80
N ARG A 237 3.08 7.15 13.96
CA ARG A 237 2.56 7.79 15.17
C ARG A 237 2.16 9.26 14.96
N TYR A 238 2.89 9.98 14.13
CA TYR A 238 2.66 11.38 13.77
C TYR A 238 2.31 11.50 12.28
N VAL A 239 1.26 10.79 11.88
CA VAL A 239 0.87 10.63 10.48
C VAL A 239 0.56 11.97 9.82
N THR A 240 -0.23 12.82 10.45
CA THR A 240 -0.67 14.10 9.88
C THR A 240 0.49 15.06 9.72
N GLU A 241 1.29 15.24 10.77
CA GLU A 241 2.40 16.19 10.79
C GLU A 241 3.51 15.78 9.81
N LEU A 242 3.85 14.49 9.78
CA LEU A 242 4.89 14.00 8.88
C LEU A 242 4.43 13.99 7.42
N ALA A 243 3.19 13.58 7.13
CA ALA A 243 2.63 13.65 5.79
C ALA A 243 2.58 15.10 5.27
N THR A 244 2.11 16.03 6.11
CA THR A 244 2.07 17.48 5.79
C THR A 244 3.48 18.01 5.49
N LEU A 245 4.48 17.64 6.29
CA LEU A 245 5.86 18.04 6.04
C LEU A 245 6.35 17.49 4.69
N LEU A 246 6.14 16.22 4.38
CA LEU A 246 6.55 15.60 3.11
C LEU A 246 5.88 16.31 1.92
N LEU A 247 4.57 16.56 2.00
CA LEU A 247 3.82 17.22 0.94
C LEU A 247 4.30 18.66 0.73
N ASN A 248 4.54 19.42 1.80
CA ASN A 248 5.12 20.78 1.74
C ASN A 248 6.55 20.78 1.16
N ARG A 249 7.25 19.65 1.23
CA ARG A 249 8.61 19.47 0.70
C ARG A 249 8.64 18.76 -0.66
N GLY A 250 7.48 18.64 -1.34
CA GLY A 250 7.36 18.18 -2.71
C GLY A 250 7.05 16.71 -2.89
N ALA A 251 6.60 16.02 -1.83
CA ALA A 251 5.92 14.74 -2.02
C ALA A 251 4.65 14.96 -2.87
N HIS A 252 4.42 14.07 -3.81
CA HIS A 252 3.29 14.18 -4.70
C HIS A 252 2.01 13.65 -4.04
N PRO A 253 0.91 14.42 -4.01
CA PRO A 253 -0.31 14.02 -3.29
C PRO A 253 -1.00 12.79 -3.89
N VAL A 254 -0.70 12.44 -5.14
CA VAL A 254 -1.23 11.23 -5.77
C VAL A 254 -0.34 10.05 -5.43
N ASP A 255 -0.67 9.38 -4.36
CA ASP A 255 -0.08 8.12 -3.93
C ASP A 255 -1.15 7.03 -3.98
N GLN A 256 -1.15 6.27 -5.08
CA GLN A 256 -2.20 5.27 -5.31
C GLN A 256 -2.14 4.12 -4.31
N GLN A 257 -0.95 3.76 -3.81
CA GLN A 257 -0.83 2.71 -2.80
C GLN A 257 -1.35 3.19 -1.44
N ALA A 258 -1.07 4.45 -1.04
CA ALA A 258 -1.63 5.01 0.17
C ALA A 258 -3.16 5.11 0.10
N LEU A 259 -3.71 5.58 -1.03
CA LEU A 259 -5.15 5.61 -1.26
C LEU A 259 -5.78 4.22 -1.17
N TYR A 260 -5.15 3.21 -1.77
CA TYR A 260 -5.61 1.82 -1.66
C TYR A 260 -5.57 1.33 -0.22
N ASN A 261 -4.46 1.51 0.48
CA ASN A 261 -4.29 1.02 1.85
C ASN A 261 -5.30 1.65 2.82
N ARG A 262 -5.69 2.90 2.57
CA ARG A 262 -6.58 3.65 3.46
C ARG A 262 -8.06 3.52 3.12
N MET A 263 -8.42 2.87 2.01
CA MET A 263 -9.84 2.78 1.61
C MET A 263 -10.65 1.82 2.47
N PHE A 264 -10.02 0.88 3.17
CA PHE A 264 -10.69 -0.20 3.90
C PHE A 264 -11.45 0.24 5.16
N ARG A 265 -11.23 1.47 5.62
CA ARG A 265 -11.84 2.02 6.83
C ARG A 265 -12.51 3.37 6.58
N PRO A 266 -13.53 3.76 7.36
CA PRO A 266 -14.26 5.02 7.17
C PRO A 266 -13.50 6.28 7.59
N ASP A 267 -12.23 6.19 7.96
CA ASP A 267 -11.38 7.34 8.33
C ASP A 267 -10.81 8.04 7.09
N ASP A 268 -11.12 9.30 6.91
CA ASP A 268 -10.80 10.11 5.74
C ASP A 268 -9.70 11.16 5.96
N THR A 269 -9.05 11.17 7.12
CA THR A 269 -7.99 12.15 7.46
C THR A 269 -6.86 12.20 6.43
N HIS A 270 -6.54 11.06 5.80
CA HIS A 270 -5.56 11.01 4.72
C HIS A 270 -6.04 11.74 3.46
N LEU A 271 -7.32 11.61 3.10
CA LEU A 271 -7.91 12.30 1.95
C LEU A 271 -7.93 13.82 2.18
N GLU A 272 -8.31 14.27 3.39
CA GLU A 272 -8.30 15.68 3.74
C GLU A 272 -6.90 16.28 3.55
N VAL A 273 -5.88 15.65 4.13
CA VAL A 273 -4.49 16.10 3.98
C VAL A 273 -4.04 16.10 2.52
N LEU A 274 -4.37 15.09 1.75
CA LEU A 274 -3.98 15.00 0.34
C LEU A 274 -4.73 16.01 -0.54
N PHE A 275 -6.03 16.25 -0.28
CA PHE A 275 -6.81 17.26 -1.00
C PHE A 275 -6.34 18.67 -0.71
N ASP A 276 -5.96 18.98 0.54
CA ASP A 276 -5.36 20.28 0.91
C ASP A 276 -4.06 20.54 0.14
N HIS A 277 -3.38 19.49 -0.32
CA HIS A 277 -2.17 19.57 -1.13
C HIS A 277 -2.41 19.28 -2.64
N GLY A 278 -3.66 19.36 -3.09
CA GLY A 278 -4.01 19.37 -4.51
C GLY A 278 -4.23 18.01 -5.14
N LEU A 279 -4.57 16.97 -4.38
CA LEU A 279 -4.84 15.61 -4.88
C LEU A 279 -5.77 15.57 -6.10
N ALA A 280 -6.86 16.37 -6.10
CA ALA A 280 -7.85 16.37 -7.18
C ALA A 280 -7.30 16.92 -8.50
N THR A 281 -6.37 17.86 -8.44
CA THR A 281 -5.93 18.65 -9.62
C THR A 281 -4.47 18.40 -10.01
N ALA A 282 -3.72 17.66 -9.20
CA ALA A 282 -2.30 17.38 -9.45
C ALA A 282 -2.07 16.66 -10.78
N GLY A 283 -1.03 17.03 -11.51
CA GLY A 283 -0.57 16.34 -12.70
C GLY A 283 -0.04 14.92 -12.41
N PRO A 284 0.56 14.23 -13.38
CA PRO A 284 1.12 12.89 -13.15
C PRO A 284 2.24 12.91 -12.11
N SER A 285 2.22 11.95 -11.18
CA SER A 285 3.27 11.77 -10.19
C SER A 285 4.61 11.35 -10.81
N PRO A 286 5.75 11.48 -10.11
CA PRO A 286 7.02 10.94 -10.59
C PRO A 286 6.94 9.44 -10.91
N TRP A 287 6.20 8.68 -10.14
CA TRP A 287 6.02 7.24 -10.36
C TRP A 287 5.08 6.92 -11.52
N GLU A 288 4.00 7.70 -11.70
CA GLU A 288 3.15 7.56 -12.90
C GLU A 288 3.94 7.82 -14.18
N ARG A 289 4.86 8.81 -14.16
CA ARG A 289 5.77 9.05 -15.31
C ARG A 289 6.77 7.91 -15.53
N ARG A 290 7.27 7.29 -14.45
CA ARG A 290 8.26 6.20 -14.53
C ARG A 290 7.65 4.87 -14.95
N LEU A 291 6.45 4.56 -14.52
CA LEU A 291 5.80 3.27 -14.73
C LEU A 291 4.78 3.30 -15.87
N GLY A 292 4.33 4.50 -16.27
CA GLY A 292 3.39 4.69 -17.37
C GLY A 292 2.12 3.87 -17.18
N VAL A 293 1.78 3.08 -18.17
CA VAL A 293 0.56 2.26 -18.19
C VAL A 293 0.52 1.11 -17.19
N ALA A 294 1.61 0.84 -16.49
CA ALA A 294 1.65 -0.18 -15.44
C ALA A 294 0.95 0.28 -14.14
N ILE A 295 0.74 1.59 -13.99
CA ILE A 295 -0.08 2.14 -12.91
C ILE A 295 -1.50 2.36 -13.43
N PRO A 296 -2.55 2.01 -12.65
CA PRO A 296 -3.93 2.32 -13.00
C PRO A 296 -4.12 3.81 -13.30
N GLY A 297 -4.93 4.14 -14.32
CA GLY A 297 -5.26 5.52 -14.62
C GLY A 297 -6.07 6.19 -13.49
N ARG A 298 -6.03 7.52 -13.43
CA ARG A 298 -6.75 8.32 -12.42
C ARG A 298 -8.23 8.00 -12.32
N GLU A 299 -8.90 7.82 -13.44
CA GLU A 299 -10.31 7.44 -13.49
C GLU A 299 -10.55 6.09 -12.80
N GLN A 300 -9.69 5.11 -13.02
CA GLN A 300 -9.80 3.81 -12.36
C GLN A 300 -9.53 3.90 -10.86
N MET A 301 -8.54 4.71 -10.46
CA MET A 301 -8.22 4.99 -9.05
C MET A 301 -9.43 5.59 -8.33
N TRP A 302 -10.06 6.64 -8.90
CA TRP A 302 -11.24 7.25 -8.30
C TRP A 302 -12.45 6.31 -8.28
N ARG A 303 -12.68 5.58 -9.37
CA ARG A 303 -13.77 4.59 -9.44
C ARG A 303 -13.64 3.55 -8.32
N GLN A 304 -12.42 3.09 -8.02
CA GLN A 304 -12.19 2.15 -6.93
C GLN A 304 -12.51 2.76 -5.57
N GLN A 305 -12.11 4.02 -5.31
CA GLN A 305 -12.44 4.72 -4.07
C GLN A 305 -13.94 4.91 -3.88
N VAL A 306 -14.62 5.37 -4.93
CA VAL A 306 -16.08 5.60 -4.93
C VAL A 306 -16.85 4.30 -4.76
N GLN A 307 -16.48 3.27 -5.51
CA GLN A 307 -17.16 1.98 -5.44
C GLN A 307 -17.00 1.34 -4.07
N TRP A 308 -15.77 1.33 -3.51
CA TRP A 308 -15.54 0.80 -2.16
C TRP A 308 -16.34 1.56 -1.09
N ALA A 309 -16.33 2.89 -1.16
CA ALA A 309 -17.09 3.72 -0.22
C ALA A 309 -18.60 3.46 -0.31
N ALA A 310 -19.13 3.29 -1.52
CA ALA A 310 -20.55 2.98 -1.72
C ALA A 310 -20.92 1.58 -1.21
N GLU A 311 -20.11 0.56 -1.53
CA GLU A 311 -20.33 -0.84 -1.11
C GLU A 311 -20.26 -1.01 0.42
N HIS A 312 -19.54 -0.10 1.13
CA HIS A 312 -19.38 -0.14 2.58
C HIS A 312 -20.12 0.98 3.31
N GLY A 313 -20.96 1.77 2.60
CA GLY A 313 -21.76 2.84 3.18
C GLY A 313 -20.94 3.98 3.81
N PHE A 314 -19.74 4.27 3.30
CA PHE A 314 -18.91 5.38 3.77
C PHE A 314 -19.40 6.70 3.18
N THR A 315 -20.56 7.15 3.62
CA THR A 315 -21.28 8.32 3.07
C THR A 315 -20.47 9.61 3.22
N ASP A 316 -19.74 9.79 4.33
CA ASP A 316 -18.90 10.97 4.55
C ASP A 316 -17.75 11.03 3.52
N ARG A 317 -17.16 9.87 3.17
CA ARG A 317 -16.17 9.77 2.10
C ARG A 317 -16.73 10.16 0.75
N LEU A 318 -17.91 9.65 0.40
CA LEU A 318 -18.56 10.03 -0.86
C LEU A 318 -18.81 11.53 -0.92
N ALA A 319 -19.32 12.13 0.16
CA ALA A 319 -19.54 13.57 0.26
C ALA A 319 -18.20 14.37 0.19
N LEU A 320 -17.13 13.85 0.77
CA LEU A 320 -15.79 14.44 0.67
C LEU A 320 -15.28 14.40 -0.79
N LEU A 321 -15.38 13.26 -1.45
CA LEU A 321 -14.95 13.09 -2.85
C LEU A 321 -15.74 14.03 -3.77
N GLU A 322 -17.06 14.10 -3.62
CA GLU A 322 -17.92 14.99 -4.40
C GLU A 322 -17.59 16.47 -4.22
N ARG A 323 -17.31 16.92 -2.98
CA ARG A 323 -16.86 18.29 -2.69
C ARG A 323 -15.59 18.67 -3.43
N HIS A 324 -14.74 17.71 -3.71
CA HIS A 324 -13.49 17.89 -4.47
C HIS A 324 -13.63 17.61 -5.97
N GLY A 325 -14.87 17.47 -6.47
CA GLY A 325 -15.17 17.34 -7.90
C GLY A 325 -14.93 15.93 -8.46
N ILE A 326 -14.86 14.92 -7.59
CA ILE A 326 -14.81 13.53 -8.03
C ILE A 326 -16.24 13.05 -8.28
N ASP A 327 -16.46 12.46 -9.45
CA ASP A 327 -17.77 11.91 -9.83
C ASP A 327 -18.11 10.69 -8.97
N VAL A 328 -19.15 10.84 -8.13
CA VAL A 328 -19.71 9.79 -7.29
C VAL A 328 -21.04 9.25 -7.82
N SER A 329 -21.45 9.67 -9.01
CA SER A 329 -22.70 9.21 -9.63
C SER A 329 -22.61 7.75 -10.11
N GLY A 330 -23.77 7.12 -10.24
CA GLY A 330 -23.87 5.78 -10.82
C GLY A 330 -23.46 4.62 -9.91
N VAL A 331 -23.26 4.87 -8.61
CA VAL A 331 -23.05 3.82 -7.62
C VAL A 331 -24.30 3.72 -6.72
N GLU A 332 -24.63 2.50 -6.35
CA GLU A 332 -25.66 2.22 -5.34
C GLU A 332 -24.96 2.19 -3.97
N VAL A 333 -25.36 3.10 -3.08
CA VAL A 333 -24.77 3.20 -1.75
C VAL A 333 -25.47 2.22 -0.83
N VAL A 334 -24.69 1.35 -0.20
CA VAL A 334 -25.22 0.49 0.86
C VAL A 334 -25.64 1.38 2.03
N ASP A 335 -26.90 1.27 2.41
CA ASP A 335 -27.44 1.99 3.56
C ASP A 335 -26.93 1.34 4.86
N ASN A 336 -25.99 2.01 5.49
CA ASN A 336 -25.45 1.65 6.80
C ASN A 336 -26.20 2.40 7.93
N ASP A 337 -27.38 2.90 7.69
CA ASP A 337 -28.21 3.43 8.76
C ASP A 337 -28.58 2.34 9.77
N VAL A 338 -28.90 2.77 10.96
CA VAL A 338 -29.37 1.85 12.00
C VAL A 338 -30.68 1.21 11.53
N PRO A 339 -30.73 -0.11 11.29
CA PRO A 339 -31.92 -0.77 10.84
C PRO A 339 -33.02 -0.67 11.91
N ASP A 340 -34.28 -0.81 11.49
CA ASP A 340 -35.45 -0.82 12.38
C ASP A 340 -35.29 -1.86 13.52
N ASP A 341 -34.68 -3.00 13.22
CA ASP A 341 -34.25 -3.98 14.22
C ASP A 341 -32.72 -4.03 14.33
N PRO A 342 -32.13 -3.33 15.31
CA PRO A 342 -30.68 -3.31 15.50
C PRO A 342 -30.08 -4.66 15.93
N ASN A 343 -30.93 -5.64 16.29
CA ASN A 343 -30.57 -7.01 16.64
C ASN A 343 -30.96 -8.04 15.57
N GLY A 344 -31.48 -7.58 14.43
CA GLY A 344 -31.79 -8.41 13.27
C GLY A 344 -30.58 -9.23 12.85
N ARG A 345 -30.80 -10.47 12.42
CA ARG A 345 -29.75 -11.41 12.07
C ARG A 345 -29.76 -11.70 10.58
N ASP A 346 -28.58 -11.68 9.96
CA ASP A 346 -28.38 -12.11 8.58
C ASP A 346 -28.35 -13.66 8.46
N GLU A 347 -28.09 -14.16 7.26
CA GLU A 347 -27.99 -15.61 6.98
C GLU A 347 -26.88 -16.31 7.77
N SER A 348 -25.85 -15.59 8.21
CA SER A 348 -24.78 -16.09 9.05
C SER A 348 -25.11 -16.04 10.55
N GLY A 349 -26.24 -15.45 10.91
CA GLY A 349 -26.65 -15.17 12.27
C GLY A 349 -25.93 -13.98 12.91
N ALA A 350 -25.20 -13.19 12.12
CA ALA A 350 -24.54 -11.98 12.57
C ALA A 350 -25.55 -10.82 12.65
N THR A 351 -25.37 -9.91 13.62
CA THR A 351 -26.16 -8.69 13.75
C THR A 351 -25.43 -7.51 13.07
N PRO A 352 -26.13 -6.39 12.79
CA PRO A 352 -25.49 -5.17 12.28
C PRO A 352 -24.30 -4.73 13.11
N LEU A 353 -24.33 -4.93 14.44
CA LEU A 353 -23.22 -4.60 15.33
C LEU A 353 -21.98 -5.48 15.09
N HIS A 354 -22.13 -6.74 14.63
CA HIS A 354 -20.99 -7.55 14.21
C HIS A 354 -20.29 -6.96 12.99
N HIS A 355 -21.05 -6.54 11.98
CA HIS A 355 -20.51 -5.94 10.76
C HIS A 355 -19.86 -4.60 11.01
N ALA A 356 -20.47 -3.73 11.82
CA ALA A 356 -19.88 -2.46 12.24
C ALA A 356 -18.58 -2.65 13.04
N ALA A 357 -18.55 -3.68 13.91
CA ALA A 357 -17.37 -4.04 14.68
C ALA A 357 -16.23 -4.56 13.78
N TRP A 358 -16.56 -5.38 12.78
CA TRP A 358 -15.60 -5.88 11.79
C TRP A 358 -14.99 -4.75 10.96
N SER A 359 -15.80 -3.81 10.47
CA SER A 359 -15.31 -2.66 9.69
C SER A 359 -14.59 -1.61 10.54
N GLY A 360 -14.76 -1.63 11.87
CA GLY A 360 -14.23 -0.61 12.77
C GLY A 360 -14.95 0.74 12.66
N ASP A 361 -16.19 0.74 12.18
CA ASP A 361 -17.03 1.94 12.09
C ASP A 361 -17.55 2.34 13.49
N LEU A 362 -16.78 3.16 14.18
CA LEU A 362 -17.09 3.59 15.54
C LEU A 362 -18.39 4.38 15.61
N ALA A 363 -18.68 5.21 14.60
CA ALA A 363 -19.89 6.01 14.56
C ALA A 363 -21.15 5.12 14.41
N LEU A 364 -21.07 4.13 13.54
CA LEU A 364 -22.16 3.15 13.39
C LEU A 364 -22.30 2.28 14.63
N ILE A 365 -21.19 1.83 15.25
CA ILE A 365 -21.22 1.10 16.52
C ILE A 365 -21.96 1.91 17.59
N GLU A 366 -21.64 3.20 17.77
CA GLU A 366 -22.29 4.05 18.76
C GLU A 366 -23.79 4.24 18.46
N ARG A 367 -24.16 4.45 17.21
CA ARG A 367 -25.56 4.58 16.79
C ARG A 367 -26.34 3.29 17.01
N LEU A 368 -25.78 2.13 16.67
CA LEU A 368 -26.40 0.83 16.90
C LEU A 368 -26.59 0.55 18.40
N LEU A 369 -25.59 0.82 19.23
CA LEU A 369 -25.71 0.67 20.67
C LEU A 369 -26.73 1.62 21.28
N ALA A 370 -26.82 2.86 20.78
CA ALA A 370 -27.85 3.83 21.20
C ALA A 370 -29.26 3.38 20.79
N ALA A 371 -29.41 2.67 19.68
CA ALA A 371 -30.67 2.07 19.22
C ALA A 371 -31.01 0.73 19.91
N GLY A 372 -30.19 0.25 20.81
CA GLY A 372 -30.45 -0.96 21.60
C GLY A 372 -29.86 -2.25 20.99
N ALA A 373 -28.83 -2.15 20.15
CA ALA A 373 -28.07 -3.34 19.71
C ALA A 373 -27.44 -4.04 20.93
N ASP A 374 -27.54 -5.35 20.98
CA ASP A 374 -26.98 -6.18 22.03
C ASP A 374 -25.49 -6.48 21.78
N PRO A 375 -24.55 -5.89 22.55
CA PRO A 375 -23.12 -6.13 22.37
C PRO A 375 -22.68 -7.55 22.76
N SER A 376 -23.56 -8.31 23.44
CA SER A 376 -23.30 -9.70 23.83
C SER A 376 -23.87 -10.73 22.85
N ALA A 377 -24.59 -10.29 21.82
CA ALA A 377 -25.14 -11.17 20.79
C ALA A 377 -24.02 -12.01 20.17
N VAL A 378 -24.26 -13.30 19.92
CA VAL A 378 -23.31 -14.19 19.25
C VAL A 378 -23.79 -14.51 17.84
N ASP A 379 -22.88 -14.55 16.86
CA ASP A 379 -23.22 -14.95 15.50
C ASP A 379 -23.53 -16.47 15.39
N GLY A 380 -24.21 -16.86 14.35
CA GLY A 380 -24.63 -18.26 14.14
C GLY A 380 -23.52 -19.18 13.60
N ARG A 381 -22.45 -18.62 13.01
CA ARG A 381 -21.41 -19.39 12.32
C ARG A 381 -20.25 -19.74 13.24
N PHE A 382 -19.78 -18.81 14.05
CA PHE A 382 -18.59 -18.96 14.90
C PHE A 382 -18.93 -18.90 16.40
N GLY A 383 -20.14 -18.49 16.78
CA GLY A 383 -20.55 -18.30 18.16
C GLY A 383 -19.78 -17.16 18.84
N THR A 384 -19.41 -16.14 18.08
CA THR A 384 -18.58 -15.02 18.53
C THR A 384 -19.36 -13.72 18.62
N THR A 385 -18.94 -12.83 19.55
CA THR A 385 -19.57 -11.52 19.79
C THR A 385 -19.03 -10.45 18.82
N PRO A 386 -19.73 -9.29 18.67
CA PRO A 386 -19.21 -8.15 17.93
C PRO A 386 -17.80 -7.73 18.37
N GLN A 387 -17.55 -7.73 19.69
CA GLN A 387 -16.21 -7.44 20.22
C GLN A 387 -15.16 -8.44 19.72
N GLN A 388 -15.48 -9.73 19.67
CA GLN A 388 -14.56 -10.75 19.14
C GLN A 388 -14.36 -10.61 17.62
N TRP A 389 -15.37 -10.15 16.88
CA TRP A 389 -15.22 -9.79 15.47
C TRP A 389 -14.26 -8.61 15.30
N ALA A 390 -14.41 -7.55 16.11
CA ALA A 390 -13.48 -6.44 16.12
C ALA A 390 -12.04 -6.88 16.47
N GLN A 391 -11.88 -7.77 17.45
CA GLN A 391 -10.57 -8.34 17.81
C GLN A 391 -9.95 -9.11 16.64
N HIS A 392 -10.74 -9.94 15.94
CA HIS A 392 -10.27 -10.71 14.79
C HIS A 392 -9.89 -9.81 13.61
N ALA A 393 -10.66 -8.74 13.39
CA ALA A 393 -10.40 -7.72 12.38
C ALA A 393 -9.34 -6.69 12.82
N TYR A 394 -8.75 -6.83 14.00
CA TYR A 394 -7.75 -5.91 14.55
C TYR A 394 -8.21 -4.45 14.69
N GLN A 395 -9.49 -4.25 15.02
CA GLN A 395 -10.12 -2.94 15.21
C GLN A 395 -10.03 -2.53 16.68
N GLU A 396 -8.85 -2.11 17.17
CA GLU A 396 -8.58 -1.90 18.60
C GLU A 396 -9.54 -0.86 19.23
N GLU A 397 -9.82 0.25 18.52
CA GLU A 397 -10.74 1.29 18.99
C GLU A 397 -12.18 0.75 19.14
N ALA A 398 -12.63 -0.10 18.20
CA ALA A 398 -13.92 -0.77 18.30
C ALA A 398 -13.95 -1.77 19.47
N VAL A 399 -12.85 -2.51 19.69
CA VAL A 399 -12.73 -3.41 20.86
C VAL A 399 -12.84 -2.61 22.16
N GLU A 400 -12.13 -1.49 22.28
CA GLU A 400 -12.19 -0.65 23.48
C GLU A 400 -13.58 -0.06 23.70
N LEU A 401 -14.22 0.43 22.62
CA LEU A 401 -15.58 0.98 22.67
C LEU A 401 -16.59 -0.08 23.16
N LEU A 402 -16.56 -1.27 22.53
CA LEU A 402 -17.45 -2.38 22.90
C LEU A 402 -17.18 -2.92 24.30
N THR A 403 -15.90 -2.98 24.73
CA THR A 403 -15.53 -3.38 26.11
C THR A 403 -16.15 -2.42 27.14
N ARG A 404 -16.02 -1.11 26.91
CA ARG A 404 -16.57 -0.08 27.81
C ARG A 404 -18.12 -0.13 27.89
N ARG A 405 -18.79 -0.55 26.83
CA ARG A 405 -20.24 -0.64 26.78
C ARG A 405 -20.78 -1.95 27.35
N SER A 406 -20.07 -3.06 27.20
CA SER A 406 -20.43 -4.37 27.78
C SER A 406 -20.28 -4.42 29.31
N ALA A 407 -19.51 -3.50 29.89
CA ALA A 407 -19.29 -3.40 31.34
C ALA A 407 -20.33 -2.54 32.09
N ARG A 408 -21.29 -1.96 31.36
CA ARG A 408 -22.40 -1.13 31.90
C ARG A 408 -23.72 -1.85 31.85
#